data_e24312c90df887c54a74f9b4df9bfc75
#
_entry.id   e24312c90df887c54a74f9b4df9bfc75
#
_cell.length_a   1.000
_cell.length_b   1.000
_cell.length_c   1.000
_cell.angle_alpha   90.00
_cell.angle_beta   90.00
_cell.angle_gamma   90.00
#
_symmetry.space_group_name_H-M   'P 1'
#
loop_
_entity.id
_entity.type
_entity.pdbx_description
1 polymer ?
#
loop_
_entity_poly.entity_id
_entity_poly.type
_entity_poly.pdbx_seq_one_letter_code
_entity_poly.pdbx_strand_id
1 'polypeptide(L)'
;MTEPIHEERVTFSANHRELDADLALPRSDGRRPAVIVVHEIWGLDAHIRDEAGRFAAQGYVALAPDLYTGELRGPMTPANIMAGMTFLRQAPPEVQRDFSKLGPLLAERSPSEQEALRTLMRVMSPDQHQQFAEDLRGVARYLRNRDDVDPTRTAAVGFCMGGGLVALLATRDAELRAGVVFYGANPPLERVPDIRASILGLYGGEDHRITDTVPLFEEAMRKADRRFELRIYPGAPHAFFNDSRPQVYRKEAAEDAWTRVLDFLGRELAPPPT
;
A
#
# COMPACT_ATOMS: atom_id res chain seq x y z
N MET A 1 22.30 -3.10 -16.27
CA MET A 1 23.02 -2.60 -15.06
C MET A 1 22.05 -1.71 -14.33
N THR A 2 21.73 -2.01 -13.06
CA THR A 2 20.90 -1.15 -12.23
C THR A 2 21.64 0.15 -11.94
N GLU A 3 20.96 1.30 -12.09
CA GLU A 3 21.58 2.59 -11.73
C GLU A 3 21.90 2.59 -10.22
N PRO A 4 23.04 3.18 -9.82
CA PRO A 4 23.34 3.36 -8.40
C PRO A 4 22.28 4.27 -7.76
N ILE A 5 21.80 3.90 -6.58
CA ILE A 5 20.79 4.65 -5.83
C ILE A 5 21.41 5.37 -4.61
N HIS A 6 20.70 6.38 -4.10
CA HIS A 6 20.96 7.01 -2.81
C HIS A 6 19.72 6.83 -1.92
N GLU A 7 19.93 6.37 -0.70
CA GLU A 7 18.85 6.17 0.27
C GLU A 7 19.07 7.08 1.47
N GLU A 8 18.01 7.72 1.92
CA GLU A 8 18.01 8.57 3.11
C GLU A 8 16.68 8.47 3.86
N ARG A 9 16.73 8.72 5.17
CA ARG A 9 15.53 8.87 5.98
C ARG A 9 15.13 10.34 6.03
N VAL A 10 13.87 10.62 5.79
CA VAL A 10 13.30 11.96 5.83
C VAL A 10 12.13 12.03 6.81
N THR A 11 11.92 13.19 7.40
CA THR A 11 10.71 13.52 8.18
C THR A 11 10.09 14.77 7.60
N PHE A 12 8.80 14.74 7.36
CA PHE A 12 8.08 15.88 6.76
C PHE A 12 6.64 15.95 7.26
N SER A 13 6.05 17.14 7.13
CA SER A 13 4.66 17.34 7.51
C SER A 13 3.70 16.85 6.41
N ALA A 14 2.77 15.97 6.78
CA ALA A 14 1.69 15.50 5.94
C ALA A 14 0.39 15.46 6.76
N ASN A 15 -0.68 16.05 6.21
CA ASN A 15 -2.00 16.01 6.85
C ASN A 15 -1.99 16.39 8.35
N HIS A 16 -1.34 17.51 8.69
CA HIS A 16 -1.22 18.07 10.05
C HIS A 16 -0.45 17.22 11.06
N ARG A 17 0.32 16.23 10.61
CA ARG A 17 1.23 15.45 11.45
C ARG A 17 2.58 15.26 10.75
N GLU A 18 3.60 14.97 11.52
CA GLU A 18 4.88 14.55 10.96
C GLU A 18 4.85 13.06 10.60
N LEU A 19 5.43 12.74 9.46
CA LEU A 19 5.66 11.37 9.01
C LEU A 19 7.14 11.17 8.75
N ASP A 20 7.65 10.05 9.24
CA ASP A 20 8.93 9.53 8.81
C ASP A 20 8.74 8.72 7.52
N ALA A 21 9.74 8.74 6.67
CA ALA A 21 9.76 7.91 5.46
C ALA A 21 11.19 7.55 5.07
N ASP A 22 11.35 6.47 4.33
CA ASP A 22 12.60 6.16 3.64
C ASP A 22 12.44 6.62 2.17
N LEU A 23 13.39 7.44 1.72
CA LEU A 23 13.46 8.02 0.38
C LEU A 23 14.61 7.38 -0.37
N ALA A 24 14.33 6.79 -1.51
CA ALA A 24 15.32 6.23 -2.42
C ALA A 24 15.33 7.04 -3.73
N LEU A 25 16.50 7.49 -4.13
CA LEU A 25 16.74 8.39 -5.25
C LEU A 25 17.63 7.73 -6.31
N PRO A 26 17.30 7.83 -7.61
CA PRO A 26 18.24 7.52 -8.67
C PRO A 26 19.38 8.56 -8.68
N ARG A 27 20.61 8.14 -9.00
CA ARG A 27 21.77 9.05 -9.11
C ARG A 27 21.87 9.78 -10.45
N SER A 28 20.75 10.09 -11.06
CA SER A 28 20.71 10.80 -12.34
C SER A 28 20.10 12.20 -12.12
N ASP A 29 20.61 13.19 -12.89
CA ASP A 29 20.15 14.58 -12.81
C ASP A 29 18.77 14.78 -13.45
N GLY A 30 18.09 15.87 -13.03
CA GLY A 30 16.82 16.32 -13.56
C GLY A 30 15.59 15.78 -12.84
N ARG A 31 14.43 16.32 -13.21
CA ARG A 31 13.13 15.92 -12.62
C ARG A 31 12.72 14.52 -13.08
N ARG A 32 12.32 13.69 -12.14
CA ARG A 32 11.94 12.29 -12.34
C ARG A 32 10.48 12.04 -11.97
N PRO A 33 9.84 11.00 -12.52
CA PRO A 33 8.57 10.53 -11.99
C PRO A 33 8.77 10.01 -10.57
N ALA A 34 7.73 10.10 -9.74
CA ALA A 34 7.77 9.66 -8.36
C ALA A 34 6.80 8.52 -8.08
N VAL A 35 7.19 7.62 -7.18
CA VAL A 35 6.38 6.49 -6.72
C VAL A 35 6.32 6.48 -5.19
N ILE A 36 5.11 6.49 -4.65
CA ILE A 36 4.85 6.23 -3.23
C ILE A 36 4.76 4.72 -3.05
N VAL A 37 5.57 4.13 -2.16
CA VAL A 37 5.58 2.69 -1.86
C VAL A 37 4.89 2.46 -0.52
N VAL A 38 3.67 1.95 -0.53
CA VAL A 38 2.81 1.85 0.66
C VAL A 38 2.90 0.46 1.27
N HIS A 39 3.32 0.41 2.53
CA HIS A 39 3.62 -0.82 3.24
C HIS A 39 2.40 -1.70 3.55
N GLU A 40 2.67 -2.98 3.78
CA GLU A 40 1.72 -3.94 4.34
C GLU A 40 1.37 -3.58 5.80
N ILE A 41 0.56 -4.41 6.45
CA ILE A 41 0.23 -4.24 7.88
C ILE A 41 1.47 -4.30 8.80
N TRP A 42 2.60 -4.82 8.31
CA TRP A 42 3.84 -4.94 9.07
C TRP A 42 4.58 -3.62 9.31
N GLY A 43 4.11 -2.52 8.67
CA GLY A 43 4.77 -1.22 8.71
C GLY A 43 5.92 -1.11 7.72
N LEU A 44 6.73 -0.06 7.86
CA LEU A 44 7.90 0.19 7.03
C LEU A 44 9.03 -0.78 7.42
N ASP A 45 8.98 -2.00 6.89
CA ASP A 45 9.94 -3.07 7.11
C ASP A 45 11.04 -3.13 6.02
N ALA A 46 11.92 -4.13 6.10
CA ALA A 46 13.02 -4.29 5.15
C ALA A 46 12.53 -4.59 3.73
N HIS A 47 11.42 -5.32 3.57
CA HIS A 47 10.84 -5.62 2.27
C HIS A 47 10.38 -4.34 1.56
N ILE A 48 9.66 -3.47 2.24
CA ILE A 48 9.16 -2.22 1.66
C ILE A 48 10.30 -1.25 1.31
N ARG A 49 11.38 -1.23 2.13
CA ARG A 49 12.59 -0.47 1.80
C ARG A 49 13.26 -0.98 0.54
N ASP A 50 13.40 -2.31 0.42
CA ASP A 50 13.94 -2.94 -0.79
C ASP A 50 13.09 -2.58 -2.02
N GLU A 51 11.77 -2.62 -1.91
CA GLU A 51 10.88 -2.22 -3.01
C GLU A 51 11.09 -0.75 -3.42
N ALA A 52 11.25 0.18 -2.46
CA ALA A 52 11.58 1.57 -2.78
C ALA A 52 12.93 1.67 -3.50
N GLY A 53 13.95 0.95 -3.05
CA GLY A 53 15.25 0.85 -3.72
C GLY A 53 15.14 0.29 -5.14
N ARG A 54 14.32 -0.75 -5.33
CA ARG A 54 14.07 -1.35 -6.67
C ARG A 54 13.42 -0.35 -7.62
N PHE A 55 12.44 0.46 -7.18
CA PHE A 55 11.87 1.53 -8.00
C PHE A 55 12.88 2.64 -8.29
N ALA A 56 13.71 3.03 -7.31
CA ALA A 56 14.76 4.01 -7.54
C ALA A 56 15.78 3.54 -8.56
N ALA A 57 16.15 2.25 -8.57
CA ALA A 57 17.01 1.63 -9.57
C ALA A 57 16.40 1.60 -10.98
N GLN A 58 15.10 1.83 -11.12
CA GLN A 58 14.38 2.00 -12.39
C GLN A 58 14.18 3.49 -12.78
N GLY A 59 14.80 4.41 -12.04
CA GLY A 59 14.78 5.84 -12.35
C GLY A 59 13.60 6.64 -11.73
N TYR A 60 12.89 6.07 -10.78
CA TYR A 60 11.84 6.77 -10.02
C TYR A 60 12.39 7.40 -8.73
N VAL A 61 11.90 8.56 -8.34
CA VAL A 61 12.01 9.01 -6.95
C VAL A 61 11.03 8.18 -6.14
N ALA A 62 11.50 7.29 -5.28
CA ALA A 62 10.65 6.38 -4.53
C ALA A 62 10.62 6.75 -3.04
N LEU A 63 9.43 6.92 -2.47
CA LEU A 63 9.24 7.28 -1.08
C LEU A 63 8.33 6.27 -0.39
N ALA A 64 8.85 5.63 0.65
CA ALA A 64 8.13 4.68 1.49
C ALA A 64 7.78 5.33 2.84
N PRO A 65 6.54 5.84 3.03
CA PRO A 65 6.14 6.46 4.29
C PRO A 65 5.93 5.43 5.39
N ASP A 66 6.32 5.78 6.63
CA ASP A 66 5.96 5.03 7.84
C ASP A 66 4.62 5.56 8.38
N LEU A 67 3.51 4.94 7.96
CA LEU A 67 2.17 5.32 8.41
C LEU A 67 1.96 5.10 9.92
N TYR A 68 2.89 4.37 10.58
CA TYR A 68 2.87 4.14 12.02
C TYR A 68 3.70 5.16 12.80
N THR A 69 4.26 6.18 12.15
CA THR A 69 4.96 7.28 12.83
C THR A 69 4.11 7.85 13.98
N GLY A 70 4.74 8.12 15.12
CA GLY A 70 4.08 8.63 16.31
C GLY A 70 3.50 7.53 17.21
N GLU A 71 2.27 7.70 17.67
CA GLU A 71 1.64 6.82 18.69
C GLU A 71 1.43 5.36 18.25
N LEU A 72 1.33 5.11 16.95
CA LEU A 72 1.13 3.76 16.43
C LEU A 72 2.42 2.91 16.46
N ARG A 73 3.59 3.54 16.41
CA ARG A 73 4.88 2.83 16.28
C ARG A 73 5.15 1.86 17.42
N GLY A 74 4.87 2.25 18.65
CA GLY A 74 5.08 1.40 19.82
C GLY A 74 4.22 0.14 19.83
N PRO A 75 2.87 0.26 19.73
CA PRO A 75 1.98 -0.90 19.68
C PRO A 75 2.09 -1.73 18.40
N MET A 76 2.38 -1.12 17.23
CA MET A 76 2.42 -1.79 15.93
C MET A 76 3.80 -2.37 15.59
N THR A 77 4.38 -3.12 16.52
CA THR A 77 5.59 -3.90 16.25
C THR A 77 5.25 -5.20 15.51
N PRO A 78 6.17 -5.77 14.71
CA PRO A 78 5.93 -7.06 14.03
C PRO A 78 5.51 -8.18 15.00
N ALA A 79 6.08 -8.22 16.21
CA ALA A 79 5.71 -9.21 17.23
C ALA A 79 4.27 -9.03 17.71
N ASN A 80 3.85 -7.81 18.01
CA ASN A 80 2.49 -7.49 18.44
C ASN A 80 1.47 -7.74 17.32
N ILE A 81 1.80 -7.39 16.08
CA ILE A 81 0.95 -7.65 14.92
C ILE A 81 0.76 -9.16 14.75
N MET A 82 1.85 -9.94 14.80
CA MET A 82 1.79 -11.40 14.68
C MET A 82 0.96 -12.02 15.80
N ALA A 83 1.17 -11.61 17.05
CA ALA A 83 0.41 -12.08 18.20
C ALA A 83 -1.08 -11.73 18.05
N GLY A 84 -1.39 -10.48 17.67
CA GLY A 84 -2.76 -10.01 17.45
C GLY A 84 -3.47 -10.74 16.33
N MET A 85 -2.83 -10.93 15.19
CA MET A 85 -3.40 -11.69 14.05
C MET A 85 -3.63 -13.16 14.41
N THR A 86 -2.74 -13.76 15.21
CA THR A 86 -2.91 -15.12 15.69
C THR A 86 -4.09 -15.22 16.66
N PHE A 87 -4.19 -14.28 17.60
CA PHE A 87 -5.29 -14.18 18.54
C PHE A 87 -6.64 -14.05 17.83
N LEU A 88 -6.75 -13.14 16.84
CA LEU A 88 -7.99 -12.93 16.08
C LEU A 88 -8.40 -14.17 15.28
N ARG A 89 -7.44 -14.92 14.72
CA ARG A 89 -7.73 -16.19 14.03
C ARG A 89 -8.21 -17.29 14.95
N GLN A 90 -7.74 -17.32 16.19
CA GLN A 90 -8.11 -18.32 17.21
C GLN A 90 -9.34 -17.92 18.00
N ALA A 91 -9.83 -16.69 17.86
CA ALA A 91 -11.03 -16.23 18.54
C ALA A 91 -12.26 -17.06 18.11
N PRO A 92 -13.26 -17.22 18.99
CA PRO A 92 -14.50 -17.89 18.66
C PRO A 92 -15.16 -17.32 17.39
N PRO A 93 -15.86 -18.14 16.58
CA PRO A 93 -16.46 -17.70 15.32
C PRO A 93 -17.40 -16.48 15.46
N GLU A 94 -18.10 -16.34 16.59
CA GLU A 94 -18.96 -15.20 16.88
C GLU A 94 -18.18 -13.90 17.10
N VAL A 95 -16.95 -13.98 17.61
CA VAL A 95 -16.04 -12.85 17.76
C VAL A 95 -15.38 -12.50 16.43
N GLN A 96 -15.01 -13.50 15.63
CA GLN A 96 -14.46 -13.27 14.29
C GLN A 96 -15.44 -12.56 13.35
N ARG A 97 -16.76 -12.78 13.56
CA ARG A 97 -17.83 -12.13 12.80
C ARG A 97 -18.21 -10.75 13.35
N ASP A 98 -17.97 -10.53 14.64
CA ASP A 98 -18.36 -9.32 15.34
C ASP A 98 -17.35 -8.97 16.44
N PHE A 99 -16.37 -8.14 16.08
CA PHE A 99 -15.31 -7.72 17.00
C PHE A 99 -15.81 -6.89 18.19
N SER A 100 -17.07 -6.42 18.21
CA SER A 100 -17.65 -5.79 19.40
C SER A 100 -17.69 -6.73 20.59
N LYS A 101 -17.68 -8.05 20.35
CA LYS A 101 -17.67 -9.12 21.36
C LYS A 101 -16.28 -9.47 21.91
N LEU A 102 -15.24 -8.76 21.47
CA LEU A 102 -13.87 -9.03 21.85
C LEU A 102 -13.55 -8.66 23.31
N GLY A 103 -14.34 -7.74 23.92
CA GLY A 103 -14.07 -7.18 25.24
C GLY A 103 -13.75 -8.21 26.34
N PRO A 104 -14.57 -9.25 26.55
CA PRO A 104 -14.29 -10.28 27.57
C PRO A 104 -12.96 -11.01 27.35
N LEU A 105 -12.62 -11.36 26.10
CA LEU A 105 -11.37 -12.05 25.75
C LEU A 105 -10.14 -11.13 25.93
N LEU A 106 -10.31 -9.82 25.72
CA LEU A 106 -9.27 -8.84 25.97
C LEU A 106 -8.99 -8.68 27.46
N ALA A 107 -10.02 -8.72 28.32
CA ALA A 107 -9.87 -8.51 29.75
C ALA A 107 -8.96 -9.55 30.43
N GLU A 108 -8.79 -10.73 29.84
CA GLU A 108 -7.89 -11.79 30.31
C GLU A 108 -6.43 -11.59 29.93
N ARG A 109 -6.10 -10.55 29.14
CA ARG A 109 -4.76 -10.26 28.65
C ARG A 109 -4.06 -9.19 29.50
N SER A 110 -2.74 -9.17 29.42
CA SER A 110 -1.94 -8.10 30.05
C SER A 110 -2.31 -6.73 29.46
N PRO A 111 -2.12 -5.62 30.18
CA PRO A 111 -2.41 -4.27 29.67
C PRO A 111 -1.72 -3.96 28.34
N SER A 112 -0.47 -4.39 28.15
CA SER A 112 0.28 -4.18 26.90
C SER A 112 -0.28 -4.98 25.72
N GLU A 113 -0.71 -6.23 25.95
CA GLU A 113 -1.38 -7.03 24.91
C GLU A 113 -2.74 -6.43 24.55
N GLN A 114 -3.50 -5.93 25.53
CA GLN A 114 -4.77 -5.24 25.27
C GLN A 114 -4.57 -4.01 24.40
N GLU A 115 -3.54 -3.19 24.72
CA GLU A 115 -3.21 -2.00 23.93
C GLU A 115 -2.81 -2.37 22.50
N ALA A 116 -1.93 -3.34 22.32
CA ALA A 116 -1.50 -3.81 21.00
C ALA A 116 -2.68 -4.34 20.17
N LEU A 117 -3.57 -5.13 20.77
CA LEU A 117 -4.77 -5.66 20.09
C LEU A 117 -5.75 -4.56 19.70
N ARG A 118 -6.05 -3.61 20.62
CA ARG A 118 -6.92 -2.47 20.31
C ARG A 118 -6.33 -1.61 19.20
N THR A 119 -5.01 -1.38 19.22
CA THR A 119 -4.32 -0.60 18.18
C THR A 119 -4.34 -1.32 16.85
N LEU A 120 -4.11 -2.64 16.81
CA LEU A 120 -4.23 -3.44 15.57
C LEU A 120 -5.63 -3.34 14.99
N MET A 121 -6.68 -3.48 15.81
CA MET A 121 -8.07 -3.33 15.36
C MET A 121 -8.37 -1.93 14.84
N ARG A 122 -7.86 -0.89 15.52
CA ARG A 122 -7.96 0.50 15.06
C ARG A 122 -7.30 0.66 13.69
N VAL A 123 -6.08 0.16 13.53
CA VAL A 123 -5.33 0.22 12.24
C VAL A 123 -6.09 -0.47 11.11
N MET A 124 -6.81 -1.56 11.40
CA MET A 124 -7.63 -2.29 10.42
C MET A 124 -9.01 -1.65 10.20
N SER A 125 -9.38 -0.61 10.94
CA SER A 125 -10.70 0.01 10.82
C SER A 125 -10.83 0.89 9.57
N PRO A 126 -12.04 1.03 9.01
CA PRO A 126 -12.29 1.96 7.91
C PRO A 126 -11.88 3.41 8.22
N ASP A 127 -12.15 3.90 9.44
CA ASP A 127 -11.83 5.27 9.85
C ASP A 127 -10.31 5.52 9.83
N GLN A 128 -9.52 4.57 10.32
CA GLN A 128 -8.05 4.69 10.27
C GLN A 128 -7.54 4.63 8.84
N HIS A 129 -8.14 3.80 7.98
CA HIS A 129 -7.78 3.78 6.56
C HIS A 129 -8.11 5.10 5.86
N GLN A 130 -9.23 5.78 6.23
CA GLN A 130 -9.52 7.12 5.73
C GLN A 130 -8.42 8.11 6.14
N GLN A 131 -7.97 8.04 7.40
CA GLN A 131 -6.89 8.88 7.90
C GLN A 131 -5.57 8.61 7.16
N PHE A 132 -5.19 7.35 6.97
CA PHE A 132 -4.00 6.98 6.21
C PHE A 132 -4.07 7.44 4.75
N ALA A 133 -5.25 7.42 4.13
CA ALA A 133 -5.40 7.95 2.77
C ALA A 133 -5.18 9.47 2.71
N GLU A 134 -5.61 10.22 3.72
CA GLU A 134 -5.29 11.66 3.82
C GLU A 134 -3.80 11.91 4.09
N ASP A 135 -3.16 11.07 4.92
CA ASP A 135 -1.71 11.12 5.11
C ASP A 135 -0.98 10.89 3.78
N LEU A 136 -1.40 9.88 3.00
CA LEU A 136 -0.83 9.58 1.68
C LEU A 136 -1.05 10.71 0.66
N ARG A 137 -2.17 11.47 0.74
CA ARG A 137 -2.34 12.70 -0.03
C ARG A 137 -1.30 13.76 0.36
N GLY A 138 -1.00 13.86 1.64
CA GLY A 138 0.08 14.71 2.15
C GLY A 138 1.44 14.27 1.61
N VAL A 139 1.71 12.96 1.59
CA VAL A 139 2.92 12.37 0.98
C VAL A 139 3.02 12.70 -0.51
N ALA A 140 1.94 12.53 -1.26
CA ALA A 140 1.91 12.86 -2.69
C ALA A 140 2.21 14.36 -2.93
N ARG A 141 1.65 15.23 -2.11
CA ARG A 141 1.92 16.67 -2.17
C ARG A 141 3.38 17.00 -1.82
N TYR A 142 3.95 16.34 -0.81
CA TYR A 142 5.36 16.50 -0.47
C TYR A 142 6.26 16.14 -1.66
N LEU A 143 6.02 15.00 -2.31
CA LEU A 143 6.78 14.58 -3.49
C LEU A 143 6.64 15.56 -4.64
N ARG A 144 5.44 16.04 -4.96
CA ARG A 144 5.20 17.01 -6.05
C ARG A 144 5.90 18.36 -5.83
N ASN A 145 6.19 18.72 -4.58
CA ASN A 145 6.88 19.95 -4.23
C ASN A 145 8.41 19.82 -4.21
N ARG A 146 8.97 18.65 -4.48
CA ARG A 146 10.42 18.46 -4.56
C ARG A 146 10.95 18.94 -5.90
N ASP A 147 12.15 19.51 -5.88
CA ASP A 147 12.81 20.04 -7.10
C ASP A 147 13.26 18.92 -8.07
N ASP A 148 13.49 17.71 -7.54
CA ASP A 148 13.92 16.53 -8.29
C ASP A 148 12.74 15.67 -8.83
N VAL A 149 11.49 16.08 -8.55
CA VAL A 149 10.27 15.38 -8.99
C VAL A 149 9.54 16.16 -10.08
N ASP A 150 9.07 15.46 -11.10
CA ASP A 150 8.06 15.97 -12.03
C ASP A 150 6.67 15.84 -11.38
N PRO A 151 6.04 16.95 -10.97
CA PRO A 151 4.79 16.92 -10.22
C PRO A 151 3.62 16.31 -11.00
N THR A 152 3.72 16.23 -12.33
CA THR A 152 2.68 15.65 -13.19
C THR A 152 2.79 14.14 -13.35
N ARG A 153 3.83 13.53 -12.80
CA ARG A 153 4.21 12.13 -13.01
C ARG A 153 4.36 11.39 -11.67
N THR A 154 3.28 11.39 -10.87
CA THR A 154 3.26 10.76 -9.54
C THR A 154 2.36 9.54 -9.54
N ALA A 155 2.86 8.42 -9.01
CA ALA A 155 2.12 7.18 -8.82
C ALA A 155 2.21 6.68 -7.38
N ALA A 156 1.38 5.69 -7.05
CA ALA A 156 1.47 4.95 -5.81
C ALA A 156 1.40 3.44 -6.07
N VAL A 157 2.21 2.67 -5.37
CA VAL A 157 2.21 1.21 -5.36
C VAL A 157 2.02 0.76 -3.93
N GLY A 158 1.10 -0.16 -3.67
CA GLY A 158 0.84 -0.62 -2.32
C GLY A 158 0.57 -2.10 -2.22
N PHE A 159 0.93 -2.67 -1.07
CA PHE A 159 0.88 -4.10 -0.81
C PHE A 159 -0.07 -4.40 0.35
N CYS A 160 -0.95 -5.39 0.22
CA CYS A 160 -1.92 -5.79 1.25
C CYS A 160 -2.79 -4.61 1.72
N MET A 161 -2.68 -4.20 2.98
CA MET A 161 -3.30 -2.98 3.51
C MET A 161 -2.94 -1.77 2.62
N GLY A 162 -1.66 -1.62 2.29
CA GLY A 162 -1.16 -0.56 1.41
C GLY A 162 -1.79 -0.57 0.03
N GLY A 163 -2.09 -1.75 -0.54
CA GLY A 163 -2.82 -1.87 -1.80
C GLY A 163 -4.23 -1.29 -1.71
N GLY A 164 -4.96 -1.61 -0.64
CA GLY A 164 -6.26 -1.01 -0.36
C GLY A 164 -6.18 0.51 -0.14
N LEU A 165 -5.12 0.97 0.53
CA LEU A 165 -4.87 2.41 0.74
C LEU A 165 -4.54 3.14 -0.57
N VAL A 166 -3.84 2.52 -1.52
CA VAL A 166 -3.61 3.09 -2.87
C VAL A 166 -4.93 3.23 -3.63
N ALA A 167 -5.79 2.21 -3.60
CA ALA A 167 -7.11 2.29 -4.21
C ALA A 167 -7.97 3.41 -3.58
N LEU A 168 -7.89 3.56 -2.25
CA LEU A 168 -8.58 4.63 -1.52
C LEU A 168 -7.99 6.01 -1.81
N LEU A 169 -6.66 6.15 -1.89
CA LEU A 169 -5.97 7.38 -2.28
C LEU A 169 -6.43 7.83 -3.68
N ALA A 170 -6.54 6.91 -4.63
CA ALA A 170 -6.98 7.22 -6.00
C ALA A 170 -8.38 7.84 -6.05
N THR A 171 -9.26 7.56 -5.06
CA THR A 171 -10.57 8.22 -4.96
C THR A 171 -10.51 9.66 -4.39
N ARG A 172 -9.33 10.12 -3.95
CA ARG A 172 -9.15 11.38 -3.21
C ARG A 172 -8.13 12.32 -3.83
N ASP A 173 -7.22 11.79 -4.62
CA ASP A 173 -6.14 12.54 -5.25
C ASP A 173 -6.30 12.50 -6.78
N ALA A 174 -6.94 13.53 -7.32
CA ALA A 174 -7.18 13.66 -8.76
C ALA A 174 -5.90 13.91 -9.58
N GLU A 175 -4.79 14.27 -8.93
CA GLU A 175 -3.50 14.50 -9.57
C GLU A 175 -2.64 13.22 -9.61
N LEU A 176 -3.07 12.13 -8.91
CA LEU A 176 -2.42 10.84 -9.01
C LEU A 176 -2.60 10.27 -10.43
N ARG A 177 -1.49 9.94 -11.10
CA ARG A 177 -1.53 9.44 -12.49
C ARG A 177 -1.78 7.95 -12.57
N ALA A 178 -1.19 7.18 -11.65
CA ALA A 178 -1.28 5.73 -11.65
C ALA A 178 -1.32 5.17 -10.22
N GLY A 179 -2.06 4.09 -10.03
CA GLY A 179 -2.10 3.31 -8.80
C GLY A 179 -1.90 1.83 -9.08
N VAL A 180 -1.03 1.17 -8.33
CA VAL A 180 -0.83 -0.29 -8.38
C VAL A 180 -1.27 -0.90 -7.07
N VAL A 181 -2.20 -1.84 -7.15
CA VAL A 181 -2.82 -2.52 -6.01
C VAL A 181 -2.38 -3.98 -5.99
N PHE A 182 -1.44 -4.32 -5.11
CA PHE A 182 -1.08 -5.70 -4.85
C PHE A 182 -1.96 -6.27 -3.73
N TYR A 183 -2.80 -7.24 -4.06
CA TYR A 183 -3.66 -8.00 -3.13
C TYR A 183 -4.34 -7.12 -2.06
N GLY A 184 -4.77 -5.92 -2.45
CA GLY A 184 -5.45 -4.94 -1.60
C GLY A 184 -6.96 -4.99 -1.72
N ALA A 185 -7.65 -4.53 -0.67
CA ALA A 185 -9.10 -4.41 -0.67
C ALA A 185 -9.58 -3.32 -1.64
N ASN A 186 -10.80 -3.47 -2.15
CA ASN A 186 -11.46 -2.46 -2.96
C ASN A 186 -11.71 -1.16 -2.15
N PRO A 187 -11.70 0.02 -2.80
CA PRO A 187 -12.20 1.24 -2.18
C PRO A 187 -13.73 1.18 -2.07
N PRO A 188 -14.37 2.10 -1.34
CA PRO A 188 -15.83 2.28 -1.39
C PRO A 188 -16.29 2.46 -2.84
N LEU A 189 -17.16 1.56 -3.32
CA LEU A 189 -17.53 1.49 -4.74
C LEU A 189 -18.25 2.75 -5.23
N GLU A 190 -18.98 3.43 -4.35
CA GLU A 190 -19.63 4.71 -4.63
C GLU A 190 -18.62 5.85 -4.89
N ARG A 191 -17.36 5.67 -4.48
CA ARG A 191 -16.29 6.65 -4.71
C ARG A 191 -15.47 6.38 -5.98
N VAL A 192 -15.69 5.25 -6.63
CA VAL A 192 -14.98 4.88 -7.89
C VAL A 192 -15.11 5.94 -8.98
N PRO A 193 -16.25 6.64 -9.16
CA PRO A 193 -16.36 7.72 -10.14
C PRO A 193 -15.37 8.89 -9.92
N ASP A 194 -14.83 9.05 -8.70
CA ASP A 194 -13.86 10.10 -8.37
C ASP A 194 -12.43 9.76 -8.84
N ILE A 195 -12.13 8.50 -9.11
CA ILE A 195 -10.81 8.03 -9.56
C ILE A 195 -10.47 8.67 -10.90
N ARG A 196 -9.29 9.30 -11.00
CA ARG A 196 -8.70 9.83 -12.23
C ARG A 196 -7.48 9.05 -12.68
N ALA A 197 -6.80 8.40 -11.74
CA ALA A 197 -5.65 7.55 -11.98
C ALA A 197 -6.02 6.33 -12.83
N SER A 198 -5.10 5.85 -13.67
CA SER A 198 -5.13 4.48 -14.16
C SER A 198 -4.79 3.52 -13.02
N ILE A 199 -5.50 2.40 -12.91
CA ILE A 199 -5.28 1.42 -11.83
C ILE A 199 -4.85 0.08 -12.43
N LEU A 200 -3.79 -0.50 -11.85
CA LEU A 200 -3.38 -1.89 -12.09
C LEU A 200 -3.64 -2.71 -10.82
N GLY A 201 -4.48 -3.73 -10.91
CA GLY A 201 -4.78 -4.66 -9.83
C GLY A 201 -4.08 -6.01 -10.04
N LEU A 202 -3.31 -6.47 -9.04
CA LEU A 202 -2.53 -7.71 -9.06
C LEU A 202 -2.93 -8.57 -7.86
N TYR A 203 -3.58 -9.70 -8.10
CA TYR A 203 -4.24 -10.49 -7.05
C TYR A 203 -3.84 -11.96 -7.10
N GLY A 204 -3.81 -12.61 -5.94
CA GLY A 204 -3.62 -14.05 -5.84
C GLY A 204 -4.93 -14.82 -5.99
N GLY A 205 -4.94 -15.88 -6.81
CA GLY A 205 -6.15 -16.71 -7.04
C GLY A 205 -6.64 -17.44 -5.80
N GLU A 206 -5.74 -17.70 -4.83
CA GLU A 206 -6.07 -18.37 -3.56
C GLU A 206 -6.43 -17.37 -2.43
N ASP A 207 -6.37 -16.07 -2.70
CA ASP A 207 -6.78 -15.04 -1.73
C ASP A 207 -8.28 -14.70 -1.88
N HIS A 208 -9.14 -15.70 -1.69
CA HIS A 208 -10.58 -15.59 -1.91
C HIS A 208 -11.23 -14.41 -1.17
N ARG A 209 -10.73 -14.08 0.04
CA ARG A 209 -11.27 -12.96 0.81
C ARG A 209 -11.16 -11.61 0.09
N ILE A 210 -10.13 -11.43 -0.72
CA ILE A 210 -9.89 -10.22 -1.51
C ILE A 210 -10.34 -10.44 -2.96
N THR A 211 -9.85 -11.49 -3.59
CA THR A 211 -9.98 -11.72 -5.03
C THR A 211 -11.45 -11.92 -5.45
N ASP A 212 -12.30 -12.55 -4.62
CA ASP A 212 -13.72 -12.74 -4.93
C ASP A 212 -14.51 -11.40 -4.95
N THR A 213 -13.94 -10.32 -4.37
CA THR A 213 -14.56 -8.97 -4.39
C THR A 213 -14.13 -8.13 -5.59
N VAL A 214 -13.05 -8.50 -6.28
CA VAL A 214 -12.45 -7.73 -7.39
C VAL A 214 -13.41 -7.50 -8.55
N PRO A 215 -14.26 -8.48 -8.95
CA PRO A 215 -15.24 -8.25 -10.02
C PRO A 215 -16.19 -7.07 -9.76
N LEU A 216 -16.51 -6.78 -8.50
CA LEU A 216 -17.34 -5.62 -8.14
C LEU A 216 -16.60 -4.31 -8.41
N PHE A 217 -15.30 -4.27 -8.13
CA PHE A 217 -14.47 -3.09 -8.41
C PHE A 217 -14.26 -2.91 -9.92
N GLU A 218 -13.96 -3.98 -10.65
CA GLU A 218 -13.82 -3.96 -12.11
C GLU A 218 -15.09 -3.42 -12.77
N GLU A 219 -16.25 -3.91 -12.36
CA GLU A 219 -17.56 -3.44 -12.89
C GLU A 219 -17.82 -1.97 -12.54
N ALA A 220 -17.46 -1.52 -11.32
CA ALA A 220 -17.61 -0.13 -10.92
C ALA A 220 -16.69 0.79 -11.76
N MET A 221 -15.41 0.38 -11.97
CA MET A 221 -14.47 1.11 -12.83
C MET A 221 -14.98 1.21 -14.27
N ARG A 222 -15.47 0.10 -14.82
CA ARG A 222 -16.06 0.05 -16.17
C ARG A 222 -17.29 0.96 -16.30
N LYS A 223 -18.21 0.94 -15.35
CA LYS A 223 -19.40 1.80 -15.33
C LYS A 223 -19.06 3.29 -15.25
N ALA A 224 -17.99 3.62 -14.52
CA ALA A 224 -17.50 4.98 -14.35
C ALA A 224 -16.59 5.45 -15.51
N ASP A 225 -16.33 4.62 -16.52
CA ASP A 225 -15.37 4.87 -17.61
C ASP A 225 -13.99 5.20 -17.05
N ARG A 226 -13.49 4.35 -16.13
CA ARG A 226 -12.16 4.46 -15.52
C ARG A 226 -11.25 3.33 -15.96
N ARG A 227 -9.95 3.63 -16.11
CA ARG A 227 -8.96 2.66 -16.57
C ARG A 227 -8.61 1.69 -15.45
N PHE A 228 -8.84 0.40 -15.68
CA PHE A 228 -8.48 -0.67 -14.77
C PHE A 228 -7.88 -1.85 -15.54
N GLU A 229 -6.63 -2.17 -15.25
CA GLU A 229 -5.98 -3.39 -15.72
C GLU A 229 -5.96 -4.40 -14.57
N LEU A 230 -6.28 -5.65 -14.87
CA LEU A 230 -6.41 -6.70 -13.85
C LEU A 230 -5.58 -7.92 -14.22
N ARG A 231 -4.84 -8.44 -13.24
CA ARG A 231 -4.21 -9.76 -13.32
C ARG A 231 -4.45 -10.55 -12.05
N ILE A 232 -5.02 -11.75 -12.18
CA ILE A 232 -5.16 -12.74 -11.12
C ILE A 232 -4.17 -13.88 -11.43
N TYR A 233 -3.39 -14.27 -10.43
CA TYR A 233 -2.39 -15.33 -10.51
C TYR A 233 -2.94 -16.63 -9.91
N PRO A 234 -3.30 -17.64 -10.73
CA PRO A 234 -3.80 -18.91 -10.22
C PRO A 234 -2.79 -19.58 -9.28
N GLY A 235 -3.26 -20.16 -8.18
CA GLY A 235 -2.41 -20.82 -7.19
C GLY A 235 -1.54 -19.91 -6.32
N ALA A 236 -1.59 -18.60 -6.55
CA ALA A 236 -0.88 -17.64 -5.71
C ALA A 236 -1.73 -17.22 -4.50
N PRO A 237 -1.20 -17.28 -3.27
CA PRO A 237 -1.90 -16.84 -2.07
C PRO A 237 -1.80 -15.32 -1.88
N HIS A 238 -2.44 -14.82 -0.81
CA HIS A 238 -2.20 -13.45 -0.33
C HIS A 238 -0.70 -13.19 -0.09
N ALA A 239 -0.20 -11.99 -0.40
CA ALA A 239 1.21 -11.60 -0.28
C ALA A 239 2.19 -12.43 -1.14
N PHE A 240 1.75 -12.96 -2.29
CA PHE A 240 2.56 -13.78 -3.19
C PHE A 240 3.82 -13.08 -3.73
N PHE A 241 3.85 -11.76 -3.69
CA PHE A 241 4.96 -10.94 -4.17
C PHE A 241 6.07 -10.75 -3.11
N ASN A 242 5.78 -10.94 -1.83
CA ASN A 242 6.70 -10.69 -0.73
C ASN A 242 7.73 -11.82 -0.58
N ASP A 243 8.94 -11.63 -1.12
CA ASP A 243 10.04 -12.58 -1.13
C ASP A 243 10.70 -12.78 0.25
N SER A 244 10.50 -11.85 1.19
CA SER A 244 10.93 -12.02 2.59
C SER A 244 10.10 -13.08 3.34
N ARG A 245 9.02 -13.59 2.72
CA ARG A 245 8.08 -14.57 3.29
C ARG A 245 7.96 -15.82 2.41
N PRO A 246 8.93 -16.75 2.46
CA PRO A 246 9.02 -17.90 1.54
C PRO A 246 7.76 -18.77 1.46
N GLN A 247 6.98 -18.84 2.58
CA GLN A 247 5.76 -19.64 2.64
C GLN A 247 4.64 -19.13 1.70
N VAL A 248 4.61 -17.84 1.40
CA VAL A 248 3.60 -17.22 0.52
C VAL A 248 4.16 -16.77 -0.83
N TYR A 249 5.46 -16.54 -0.92
CA TYR A 249 6.13 -16.09 -2.13
C TYR A 249 5.93 -17.06 -3.30
N ARG A 250 5.59 -16.53 -4.47
CA ARG A 250 5.47 -17.28 -5.72
C ARG A 250 6.29 -16.59 -6.78
N LYS A 251 7.52 -17.10 -6.99
CA LYS A 251 8.55 -16.48 -7.83
C LYS A 251 8.04 -16.08 -9.21
N GLU A 252 7.46 -17.01 -9.96
CA GLU A 252 6.99 -16.76 -11.33
C GLU A 252 5.89 -15.68 -11.39
N ALA A 253 4.95 -15.72 -10.42
CA ALA A 253 3.91 -14.72 -10.32
C ALA A 253 4.48 -13.34 -9.94
N ALA A 254 5.47 -13.30 -9.06
CA ALA A 254 6.12 -12.06 -8.62
C ALA A 254 6.95 -11.43 -9.75
N GLU A 255 7.69 -12.24 -10.52
CA GLU A 255 8.47 -11.77 -11.67
C GLU A 255 7.58 -11.21 -12.80
N ASP A 256 6.47 -11.90 -13.14
CA ASP A 256 5.48 -11.39 -14.08
C ASP A 256 4.81 -10.11 -13.56
N ALA A 257 4.44 -10.08 -12.27
CA ALA A 257 3.84 -8.90 -11.64
C ALA A 257 4.78 -7.69 -11.69
N TRP A 258 6.06 -7.88 -11.36
CA TRP A 258 7.06 -6.82 -11.44
C TRP A 258 7.20 -6.26 -12.85
N THR A 259 7.31 -7.14 -13.87
CA THR A 259 7.36 -6.74 -15.27
C THR A 259 6.14 -5.90 -15.66
N ARG A 260 4.93 -6.35 -15.29
CA ARG A 260 3.68 -5.59 -15.55
C ARG A 260 3.65 -4.24 -14.87
N VAL A 261 4.14 -4.15 -13.63
CA VAL A 261 4.24 -2.87 -12.91
C VAL A 261 5.14 -1.90 -13.65
N LEU A 262 6.32 -2.34 -14.08
CA LEU A 262 7.25 -1.48 -14.81
C LEU A 262 6.67 -1.02 -16.15
N ASP A 263 6.06 -1.92 -16.91
CA ASP A 263 5.42 -1.60 -18.19
C ASP A 263 4.25 -0.62 -17.99
N PHE A 264 3.43 -0.85 -16.98
CA PHE A 264 2.29 0.01 -16.65
C PHE A 264 2.76 1.41 -16.22
N LEU A 265 3.67 1.50 -15.26
CA LEU A 265 4.20 2.80 -14.79
C LEU A 265 4.96 3.52 -15.91
N GLY A 266 5.71 2.79 -16.75
CA GLY A 266 6.40 3.34 -17.91
C GLY A 266 5.46 4.03 -18.90
N ARG A 267 4.27 3.46 -19.14
CA ARG A 267 3.24 4.07 -20.00
C ARG A 267 2.56 5.26 -19.32
N GLU A 268 2.07 5.05 -18.09
CA GLU A 268 1.23 6.05 -17.41
C GLU A 268 2.02 7.27 -16.93
N LEU A 269 3.31 7.09 -16.64
CA LEU A 269 4.23 8.17 -16.22
C LEU A 269 5.16 8.61 -17.35
N ALA A 270 4.89 8.25 -18.61
CA ALA A 270 5.63 8.81 -19.74
C ALA A 270 5.47 10.34 -19.79
N PRO A 271 6.52 11.09 -20.19
CA PRO A 271 6.38 12.52 -20.42
C PRO A 271 5.31 12.76 -21.49
N PRO A 272 4.58 13.90 -21.43
CA PRO A 272 3.65 14.23 -22.50
C PRO A 272 4.37 14.30 -23.84
N PRO A 273 3.73 13.92 -24.94
CA PRO A 273 4.33 14.07 -26.27
C PRO A 273 4.67 15.55 -26.48
N THR A 274 5.92 15.80 -26.95
CA THR A 274 6.45 17.13 -27.30
C THR A 274 5.72 17.71 -28.50
#